data_08b6a8dadaaa1a53b7a57b963c1069b1
#
_entry.id   08b6a8dadaaa1a53b7a57b963c1069b1
#
_cell.length_a   1.000
_cell.length_b   1.000
_cell.length_c   1.000
_cell.angle_alpha   90.00
_cell.angle_beta   90.00
_cell.angle_gamma   90.00
#
_symmetry.space_group_name_H-M   'P 1'
#
loop_
_entity.id
_entity.type
_entity.pdbx_description
1 polymer ?
#
loop_
_entity_poly.entity_id
_entity_poly.type
_entity_poly.pdbx_seq_one_letter_code
_entity_poly.pdbx_strand_id
1 'polypeptide(L)'
;MKKNVLLCTWLFLSALAGMACTDKQNRAVPVEVTMTKAKLFDKIKGGWAGQTIGCTYGGPTEFRYPGTMIQDYIPINWPDGYIKWYYENEPGLYDDVYMDLTFVDVFDRLGLDAPVDSFAVAFANAGYVLWHANQAARYNILNGIMPPE
;
A
#
# COMPACT_ATOMS: atom_id res chain seq x y z
N MET A 1 21.67 18.18 64.44
CA MET A 1 21.29 17.02 63.68
C MET A 1 20.51 17.45 62.41
N LYS A 2 21.15 17.93 61.37
CA LYS A 2 20.56 18.24 60.03
C LYS A 2 21.70 18.50 59.05
N LYS A 3 22.40 17.47 58.54
CA LYS A 3 23.40 17.64 57.47
C LYS A 3 23.74 16.35 56.70
N ASN A 4 22.88 15.34 56.57
CA ASN A 4 23.24 14.11 55.83
C ASN A 4 22.15 13.56 54.92
N VAL A 5 21.24 14.41 54.37
CA VAL A 5 20.18 13.94 53.45
C VAL A 5 20.38 14.44 52.01
N LEU A 6 21.38 15.29 51.76
CA LEU A 6 21.55 15.90 50.43
C LEU A 6 22.60 15.25 49.53
N LEU A 7 23.23 14.13 49.95
CA LEU A 7 24.33 13.49 49.18
C LEU A 7 23.93 12.21 48.46
N CYS A 8 22.70 11.69 48.64
CA CYS A 8 22.27 10.45 47.97
C CYS A 8 21.42 10.67 46.74
N THR A 9 20.97 11.88 46.44
CA THR A 9 20.08 12.16 45.27
C THR A 9 20.85 12.51 44.02
N TRP A 10 22.15 12.70 44.02
CA TRP A 10 22.97 13.03 42.84
C TRP A 10 23.63 11.84 42.17
N LEU A 11 23.61 10.65 42.77
CA LEU A 11 24.23 9.45 42.24
C LEU A 11 23.27 8.57 41.39
N PHE A 12 21.98 8.88 41.34
CA PHE A 12 21.01 8.13 40.53
C PHE A 12 20.65 8.78 39.18
N LEU A 13 21.15 9.97 38.91
CA LEU A 13 20.81 10.69 37.63
C LEU A 13 21.87 10.55 36.55
N SER A 14 22.99 9.88 36.82
CA SER A 14 24.10 9.71 35.85
C SER A 14 24.16 8.32 35.19
N ALA A 15 23.22 7.42 35.44
CA ALA A 15 23.21 6.06 34.88
C ALA A 15 22.23 5.86 33.74
N LEU A 16 21.49 6.90 33.30
CA LEU A 16 20.47 6.79 32.20
C LEU A 16 20.92 7.43 30.86
N ALA A 17 22.16 7.84 30.74
CA ALA A 17 22.66 8.50 29.54
C ALA A 17 23.59 7.59 28.68
N GLY A 18 23.28 6.32 28.55
CA GLY A 18 24.19 5.38 27.90
C GLY A 18 23.58 4.27 27.06
N MET A 19 22.32 4.38 26.65
CA MET A 19 21.75 3.46 25.64
C MET A 19 21.25 4.24 24.42
N ALA A 20 22.16 4.94 23.76
CA ALA A 20 21.97 5.24 22.33
C ALA A 20 22.12 3.90 21.61
N CYS A 21 20.99 3.26 21.29
CA CYS A 21 20.97 2.21 20.28
C CYS A 21 21.47 2.83 18.98
N THR A 22 22.74 2.63 18.67
CA THR A 22 23.24 2.78 17.31
C THR A 22 22.61 1.65 16.51
N ASP A 23 21.41 1.90 16.00
CA ASP A 23 20.81 1.09 14.95
C ASP A 23 21.74 1.22 13.72
N LYS A 24 22.70 0.32 13.64
CA LYS A 24 23.44 0.10 12.40
C LYS A 24 22.41 -0.44 11.43
N GLN A 25 21.72 0.48 10.73
CA GLN A 25 20.97 0.14 9.54
C GLN A 25 21.89 -0.68 8.64
N ASN A 26 21.71 -1.99 8.70
CA ASN A 26 22.30 -2.92 7.74
C ASN A 26 21.66 -2.56 6.39
N ARG A 27 22.23 -1.57 5.70
CA ARG A 27 21.84 -1.28 4.31
C ARG A 27 22.21 -2.53 3.53
N ALA A 28 21.19 -3.34 3.25
CA ALA A 28 21.36 -4.45 2.34
C ALA A 28 22.03 -3.92 1.06
N VAL A 29 23.12 -4.55 0.66
CA VAL A 29 23.78 -4.24 -0.62
C VAL A 29 22.71 -4.43 -1.70
N PRO A 30 22.48 -3.44 -2.59
CA PRO A 30 21.52 -3.62 -3.66
C PRO A 30 21.85 -4.87 -4.48
N VAL A 31 20.93 -5.81 -4.53
CA VAL A 31 21.09 -6.99 -5.37
C VAL A 31 20.72 -6.57 -6.79
N GLU A 32 21.73 -6.52 -7.67
CA GLU A 32 21.49 -6.29 -9.09
C GLU A 32 20.77 -7.51 -9.68
N VAL A 33 19.58 -7.28 -10.24
CA VAL A 33 18.80 -8.31 -10.91
C VAL A 33 18.73 -8.01 -12.39
N THR A 34 19.32 -8.89 -13.19
CA THR A 34 19.30 -8.77 -14.66
C THR A 34 18.28 -9.74 -15.26
N MET A 35 17.46 -9.25 -16.18
CA MET A 35 16.52 -10.07 -16.93
C MET A 35 16.32 -9.53 -18.35
N THR A 36 15.88 -10.38 -19.28
CA THR A 36 15.53 -9.96 -20.64
C THR A 36 14.25 -9.12 -20.62
N LYS A 37 14.10 -8.22 -21.60
CA LYS A 37 12.85 -7.44 -21.79
C LYS A 37 11.63 -8.35 -21.95
N ALA A 38 11.76 -9.47 -22.68
CA ALA A 38 10.66 -10.42 -22.85
C ALA A 38 10.20 -11.02 -21.51
N LYS A 39 11.14 -11.39 -20.63
CA LYS A 39 10.83 -11.91 -19.30
C LYS A 39 10.21 -10.83 -18.40
N LEU A 40 10.70 -9.60 -18.48
CA LEU A 40 10.11 -8.48 -17.73
C LEU A 40 8.68 -8.23 -18.18
N PHE A 41 8.44 -8.18 -19.49
CA PHE A 41 7.11 -8.00 -20.06
C PHE A 41 6.13 -9.09 -19.62
N ASP A 42 6.57 -10.35 -19.65
CA ASP A 42 5.76 -11.48 -19.18
C ASP A 42 5.41 -11.37 -17.69
N LYS A 43 6.37 -10.95 -16.85
CA LYS A 43 6.13 -10.72 -15.43
C LYS A 43 5.13 -9.58 -15.19
N ILE A 44 5.23 -8.48 -15.94
CA ILE A 44 4.30 -7.35 -15.84
C ILE A 44 2.87 -7.82 -16.22
N LYS A 45 2.73 -8.56 -17.31
CA LYS A 45 1.44 -9.16 -17.70
C LYS A 45 0.88 -10.08 -16.62
N GLY A 46 1.75 -10.92 -16.05
CA GLY A 46 1.37 -11.79 -14.93
C GLY A 46 0.92 -11.01 -13.69
N GLY A 47 1.58 -9.89 -13.38
CA GLY A 47 1.19 -8.98 -12.28
C GLY A 47 -0.22 -8.42 -12.49
N TRP A 48 -0.50 -7.84 -13.65
CA TRP A 48 -1.82 -7.31 -14.00
C TRP A 48 -2.91 -8.38 -13.98
N ALA A 49 -2.63 -9.57 -14.54
CA ALA A 49 -3.57 -10.69 -14.49
C ALA A 49 -3.83 -11.13 -13.05
N GLY A 50 -2.77 -11.25 -12.24
CA GLY A 50 -2.86 -11.66 -10.84
C GLY A 50 -3.68 -10.69 -9.99
N GLN A 51 -3.49 -9.38 -10.16
CA GLN A 51 -4.26 -8.35 -9.47
C GLN A 51 -5.75 -8.43 -9.85
N THR A 52 -6.06 -8.47 -11.14
CA THR A 52 -7.44 -8.58 -11.62
C THR A 52 -8.13 -9.86 -11.11
N ILE A 53 -7.43 -11.00 -11.15
CA ILE A 53 -7.93 -12.27 -10.62
C ILE A 53 -8.15 -12.15 -9.11
N GLY A 54 -7.20 -11.55 -8.37
CA GLY A 54 -7.29 -11.37 -6.93
C GLY A 54 -8.49 -10.54 -6.52
N CYS A 55 -8.72 -9.39 -7.13
CA CYS A 55 -9.89 -8.54 -6.90
C CYS A 55 -11.19 -9.31 -7.16
N THR A 56 -11.30 -10.01 -8.29
CA THR A 56 -12.50 -10.76 -8.66
C THR A 56 -12.75 -11.95 -7.72
N TYR A 57 -11.68 -12.62 -7.28
CA TYR A 57 -11.78 -13.78 -6.39
C TYR A 57 -12.12 -13.37 -4.95
N GLY A 58 -11.54 -12.27 -4.48
CA GLY A 58 -11.75 -11.76 -3.12
C GLY A 58 -13.08 -11.03 -2.94
N GLY A 59 -13.54 -10.29 -3.95
CA GLY A 59 -14.70 -9.41 -3.87
C GLY A 59 -15.97 -10.07 -3.30
N PRO A 60 -16.39 -11.27 -3.75
CA PRO A 60 -17.59 -11.94 -3.23
C PRO A 60 -17.55 -12.28 -1.75
N THR A 61 -16.35 -12.34 -1.16
CA THR A 61 -16.12 -12.70 0.24
C THR A 61 -15.72 -11.52 1.10
N GLU A 62 -15.41 -10.40 0.50
CA GLU A 62 -15.00 -9.17 1.19
C GLU A 62 -16.10 -8.75 2.20
N PHE A 63 -15.68 -8.38 3.41
CA PHE A 63 -16.54 -8.02 4.54
C PHE A 63 -17.55 -9.07 5.02
N ARG A 64 -17.58 -10.27 4.44
CA ARG A 64 -18.51 -11.33 4.89
C ARG A 64 -18.02 -12.12 6.10
N TYR A 65 -16.71 -12.10 6.34
CA TYR A 65 -16.06 -12.86 7.41
C TYR A 65 -15.18 -11.98 8.32
N PRO A 66 -15.69 -10.84 8.84
CA PRO A 66 -14.88 -9.95 9.66
C PRO A 66 -14.50 -10.63 10.98
N GLY A 67 -13.19 -10.65 11.27
CA GLY A 67 -12.66 -11.23 12.51
C GLY A 67 -12.61 -12.76 12.56
N THR A 68 -12.87 -13.45 11.44
CA THR A 68 -12.81 -14.91 11.33
C THR A 68 -12.19 -15.34 10.01
N MET A 69 -11.91 -16.64 9.86
CA MET A 69 -11.46 -17.23 8.60
C MET A 69 -12.63 -17.90 7.89
N ILE A 70 -12.59 -17.89 6.55
CA ILE A 70 -13.52 -18.67 5.73
C ILE A 70 -13.23 -20.15 6.01
N GLN A 71 -14.28 -20.93 6.29
CA GLN A 71 -14.14 -22.36 6.53
C GLN A 71 -13.79 -23.10 5.23
N ASP A 72 -12.93 -24.11 5.30
CA ASP A 72 -12.41 -24.85 4.14
C ASP A 72 -13.51 -25.53 3.28
N TYR A 73 -14.67 -25.79 3.87
CA TYR A 73 -15.82 -26.41 3.19
C TYR A 73 -16.71 -25.39 2.46
N ILE A 74 -16.46 -24.09 2.59
CA ILE A 74 -17.23 -23.05 1.90
C ILE A 74 -16.62 -22.88 0.50
N PRO A 75 -17.35 -23.20 -0.58
CA PRO A 75 -16.82 -23.03 -1.92
C PRO A 75 -16.76 -21.55 -2.29
N ILE A 76 -15.65 -21.14 -2.90
CA ILE A 76 -15.55 -19.87 -3.60
C ILE A 76 -15.72 -20.17 -5.09
N ASN A 77 -16.88 -19.81 -5.62
CA ASN A 77 -17.24 -20.10 -6.99
C ASN A 77 -16.42 -19.25 -7.97
N TRP A 78 -15.97 -19.89 -9.07
CA TRP A 78 -15.24 -19.25 -10.15
C TRP A 78 -15.80 -19.71 -11.51
N PRO A 79 -16.99 -19.19 -11.93
CA PRO A 79 -17.58 -19.59 -13.20
C PRO A 79 -16.87 -18.96 -14.39
N ASP A 80 -17.05 -19.54 -15.57
CA ASP A 80 -16.56 -18.96 -16.82
C ASP A 80 -17.09 -17.55 -17.04
N GLY A 81 -16.23 -16.66 -17.52
CA GLY A 81 -16.58 -15.27 -17.77
C GLY A 81 -16.75 -14.38 -16.53
N TYR A 82 -16.37 -14.88 -15.34
CA TYR A 82 -16.59 -14.19 -14.06
C TYR A 82 -15.94 -12.80 -13.98
N ILE A 83 -14.68 -12.66 -14.43
CA ILE A 83 -13.98 -11.37 -14.53
C ILE A 83 -14.77 -10.40 -15.42
N LYS A 84 -15.20 -10.85 -16.60
CA LYS A 84 -15.97 -10.01 -17.52
C LYS A 84 -17.27 -9.55 -16.88
N TRP A 85 -17.99 -10.46 -16.21
CA TRP A 85 -19.23 -10.13 -15.54
C TRP A 85 -19.05 -9.03 -14.48
N TYR A 86 -17.99 -9.12 -13.65
CA TYR A 86 -17.70 -8.09 -12.66
C TYR A 86 -17.33 -6.74 -13.27
N TYR A 87 -16.55 -6.72 -14.34
CA TYR A 87 -16.24 -5.46 -15.04
C TYR A 87 -17.49 -4.77 -15.61
N GLU A 88 -18.46 -5.56 -16.04
CA GLU A 88 -19.70 -5.03 -16.63
C GLU A 88 -20.75 -4.63 -15.59
N ASN A 89 -20.78 -5.30 -14.43
CA ASN A 89 -21.86 -5.14 -13.45
C ASN A 89 -21.42 -4.50 -12.14
N GLU A 90 -20.16 -4.72 -11.70
CA GLU A 90 -19.62 -4.23 -10.44
C GLU A 90 -18.22 -3.58 -10.66
N PRO A 91 -18.09 -2.60 -11.55
CA PRO A 91 -16.79 -2.04 -11.93
C PRO A 91 -16.05 -1.39 -10.74
N GLY A 92 -16.75 -0.98 -9.68
CA GLY A 92 -16.15 -0.42 -8.47
C GLY A 92 -15.28 -1.41 -7.70
N LEU A 93 -15.38 -2.72 -7.97
CA LEU A 93 -14.52 -3.74 -7.39
C LEU A 93 -13.03 -3.58 -7.79
N TYR A 94 -12.77 -2.89 -8.87
CA TYR A 94 -11.44 -2.74 -9.47
C TYR A 94 -10.80 -1.37 -9.22
N ASP A 95 -11.18 -0.66 -8.17
CA ASP A 95 -10.63 0.66 -7.85
C ASP A 95 -9.10 0.62 -7.68
N ASP A 96 -8.53 -0.42 -7.07
CA ASP A 96 -7.08 -0.61 -6.94
C ASP A 96 -6.41 -0.81 -8.31
N VAL A 97 -7.04 -1.57 -9.22
CA VAL A 97 -6.54 -1.75 -10.59
C VAL A 97 -6.55 -0.42 -11.36
N TYR A 98 -7.61 0.38 -11.20
CA TYR A 98 -7.70 1.69 -11.85
C TYR A 98 -6.71 2.69 -11.27
N MET A 99 -6.43 2.63 -9.97
CA MET A 99 -5.41 3.44 -9.34
C MET A 99 -4.03 3.15 -9.94
N ASP A 100 -3.66 1.89 -10.08
CA ASP A 100 -2.39 1.49 -10.67
C ASP A 100 -2.30 1.91 -12.14
N LEU A 101 -3.37 1.79 -12.92
CA LEU A 101 -3.43 2.29 -14.31
C LEU A 101 -3.23 3.81 -14.37
N THR A 102 -3.79 4.56 -13.42
CA THR A 102 -3.58 6.00 -13.30
C THR A 102 -2.11 6.31 -13.06
N PHE A 103 -1.42 5.52 -12.24
CA PHE A 103 0.01 5.70 -11.98
C PHE A 103 0.88 5.33 -13.19
N VAL A 104 0.50 4.30 -13.94
CA VAL A 104 1.16 3.98 -15.22
C VAL A 104 1.05 5.15 -16.21
N ASP A 105 -0.11 5.80 -16.32
CA ASP A 105 -0.29 7.00 -17.14
C ASP A 105 0.64 8.16 -16.69
N VAL A 106 0.83 8.34 -15.38
CA VAL A 106 1.78 9.33 -14.86
C VAL A 106 3.23 8.98 -15.27
N PHE A 107 3.62 7.72 -15.17
CA PHE A 107 4.94 7.27 -15.63
C PHE A 107 5.14 7.45 -17.14
N ASP A 108 4.11 7.17 -17.93
CA ASP A 108 4.17 7.35 -19.40
C ASP A 108 4.37 8.81 -19.79
N ARG A 109 3.73 9.72 -19.09
CA ARG A 109 3.81 11.18 -19.36
C ARG A 109 5.07 11.83 -18.77
N LEU A 110 5.51 11.44 -17.58
CA LEU A 110 6.54 12.16 -16.81
C LEU A 110 7.81 11.36 -16.59
N GLY A 111 7.85 10.08 -16.95
CA GLY A 111 8.97 9.18 -16.70
C GLY A 111 9.01 8.59 -15.29
N LEU A 112 10.00 7.72 -15.05
CA LEU A 112 10.11 6.95 -13.80
C LEU A 112 10.48 7.80 -12.58
N ASP A 113 11.03 9.00 -12.79
CA ASP A 113 11.39 9.95 -11.73
C ASP A 113 10.29 10.99 -11.46
N ALA A 114 9.05 10.69 -11.86
CA ALA A 114 7.90 11.56 -11.64
C ALA A 114 7.73 11.91 -10.15
N PRO A 115 7.48 13.20 -9.79
CA PRO A 115 7.27 13.60 -8.42
C PRO A 115 6.03 12.93 -7.79
N VAL A 116 6.06 12.68 -6.48
CA VAL A 116 4.95 12.07 -5.74
C VAL A 116 3.64 12.84 -5.91
N ASP A 117 3.72 14.17 -5.92
CA ASP A 117 2.56 15.05 -6.11
C ASP A 117 1.84 14.80 -7.44
N SER A 118 2.57 14.42 -8.50
CA SER A 118 1.97 14.12 -9.80
C SER A 118 1.05 12.90 -9.73
N PHE A 119 1.43 11.87 -8.96
CA PHE A 119 0.58 10.70 -8.72
C PHE A 119 -0.63 11.07 -7.87
N ALA A 120 -0.43 11.83 -6.80
CA ALA A 120 -1.50 12.28 -5.93
C ALA A 120 -2.55 13.10 -6.69
N VAL A 121 -2.13 14.06 -7.51
CA VAL A 121 -3.03 14.90 -8.32
C VAL A 121 -3.75 14.06 -9.37
N ALA A 122 -3.07 13.15 -10.07
CA ALA A 122 -3.68 12.27 -11.04
C ALA A 122 -4.75 11.37 -10.41
N PHE A 123 -4.42 10.75 -9.27
CA PHE A 123 -5.33 9.92 -8.49
C PHE A 123 -6.56 10.70 -8.00
N ALA A 124 -6.35 11.88 -7.44
CA ALA A 124 -7.43 12.70 -6.89
C ALA A 124 -8.43 13.16 -7.96
N ASN A 125 -7.97 13.39 -9.19
CA ASN A 125 -8.79 13.87 -10.31
C ASN A 125 -9.32 12.74 -11.22
N ALA A 126 -8.98 11.49 -10.94
CA ALA A 126 -9.48 10.34 -11.69
C ALA A 126 -10.99 10.12 -11.46
N GLY A 127 -11.70 9.71 -12.50
CA GLY A 127 -13.18 9.67 -12.51
C GLY A 127 -13.82 8.37 -11.99
N TYR A 128 -13.03 7.35 -11.64
CA TYR A 128 -13.57 6.07 -11.15
C TYR A 128 -14.02 6.14 -9.69
N VAL A 129 -14.93 5.24 -9.33
CA VAL A 129 -15.43 5.09 -7.95
C VAL A 129 -14.29 4.60 -7.05
N LEU A 130 -14.22 5.13 -5.85
CA LEU A 130 -13.30 4.71 -4.80
C LEU A 130 -14.06 4.34 -3.54
N TRP A 131 -13.50 3.42 -2.76
CA TRP A 131 -14.05 2.97 -1.49
C TRP A 131 -13.17 3.41 -0.32
N HIS A 132 -13.78 3.55 0.85
CA HIS A 132 -13.15 3.72 2.16
C HIS A 132 -11.85 4.60 2.16
N ALA A 133 -10.70 3.97 2.38
CA ALA A 133 -9.42 4.66 2.53
C ALA A 133 -9.03 5.44 1.26
N ASN A 134 -9.22 4.86 0.07
CA ASN A 134 -8.91 5.51 -1.21
C ASN A 134 -9.81 6.74 -1.44
N GLN A 135 -11.08 6.67 -1.04
CA GLN A 135 -11.99 7.82 -1.11
C GLN A 135 -11.58 8.92 -0.12
N ALA A 136 -11.17 8.56 1.10
CA ALA A 136 -10.67 9.52 2.09
C ALA A 136 -9.38 10.19 1.60
N ALA A 137 -8.45 9.42 1.02
CA ALA A 137 -7.23 9.96 0.43
C ALA A 137 -7.53 10.97 -0.70
N ARG A 138 -8.42 10.62 -1.64
CA ARG A 138 -8.90 11.56 -2.68
C ARG A 138 -9.45 12.85 -2.08
N TYR A 139 -10.31 12.73 -1.09
CA TYR A 139 -10.89 13.88 -0.41
C TYR A 139 -9.81 14.78 0.22
N ASN A 140 -8.84 14.20 0.92
CA ASN A 140 -7.75 14.93 1.55
C ASN A 140 -6.92 15.69 0.51
N ILE A 141 -6.51 15.04 -0.57
CA ILE A 141 -5.71 15.65 -1.63
C ILE A 141 -6.47 16.82 -2.29
N LEU A 142 -7.76 16.64 -2.60
CA LEU A 142 -8.60 17.70 -3.18
C LEU A 142 -8.81 18.88 -2.23
N ASN A 143 -8.63 18.69 -0.92
CA ASN A 143 -8.67 19.73 0.09
C ASN A 143 -7.27 20.27 0.48
N GLY A 144 -6.23 19.95 -0.28
CA GLY A 144 -4.89 20.49 -0.14
C GLY A 144 -3.98 19.76 0.85
N ILE A 145 -4.41 18.62 1.38
CA ILE A 145 -3.55 17.74 2.20
C ILE A 145 -2.81 16.81 1.25
N MET A 146 -1.56 17.15 0.97
CA MET A 146 -0.73 16.40 0.01
C MET A 146 0.13 15.35 0.71
N PRO A 147 0.45 14.22 0.05
CA PRO A 147 1.42 13.27 0.60
C PRO A 147 2.78 13.98 0.85
N PRO A 148 3.49 13.61 1.93
CA PRO A 148 3.24 12.51 2.88
C PRO A 148 2.48 12.92 4.16
N GLU A 149 1.71 14.00 4.15
CA GLU A 149 0.99 14.54 5.33
C GLU A 149 -0.24 13.69 5.71
#